data_380fbfe3fb8fc4f935d0013db4cf16f3
#
_entry.id   380fbfe3fb8fc4f935d0013db4cf16f3
#
_cell.length_a   1.000
_cell.length_b   1.000
_cell.length_c   1.000
_cell.angle_alpha   90.00
_cell.angle_beta   90.00
_cell.angle_gamma   90.00
#
_symmetry.space_group_name_H-M   'P 1'
#
loop_
_entity.id
_entity.type
_entity.pdbx_description
1 polymer ?
#
loop_
_entity_poly.entity_id
_entity_poly.type
_entity_poly.pdbx_seq_one_letter_code
_entity_poly.pdbx_strand_id
1 'polypeptide(L)'
;AQWQLTADRMSWKGENLLGMSKQQRREVMRREIAVVFQNPQASLDPSATLGEQLEESIPSEFVKGSWFWQRAQHRKKIAISTVHKVGIKHHKHYLNAYPHQIPSDIGQKFMIAMALVSQPQLLIADDPTRGMEPTTKTQILKLLTRLNQTRSLSILFVSHDLLAIASMSHSMTVLYAGQT
;
A
#
# COMPACT_ATOMS: atom_id res chain seq x y z
N ALA A 1 14.89 14.45 -18.05
CA ALA A 1 13.68 14.52 -18.88
C ALA A 1 12.52 14.91 -17.98
N GLN A 2 11.82 16.01 -18.30
CA GLN A 2 10.58 16.37 -17.63
C GLN A 2 9.44 15.54 -18.25
N TRP A 3 8.78 14.74 -17.43
CA TRP A 3 7.57 14.06 -17.84
C TRP A 3 6.43 15.08 -17.97
N GLN A 4 5.78 15.11 -19.10
CA GLN A 4 4.57 15.92 -19.32
C GLN A 4 3.36 15.00 -19.30
N LEU A 5 2.48 15.21 -18.33
CA LEU A 5 1.20 14.50 -18.22
C LEU A 5 0.12 15.35 -18.88
N THR A 6 -0.56 14.80 -19.87
CA THR A 6 -1.76 15.37 -20.47
C THR A 6 -2.91 14.39 -20.30
N ALA A 7 -4.07 14.87 -19.92
CA ALA A 7 -5.28 14.09 -19.81
C ALA A 7 -6.50 15.00 -20.06
N ASP A 8 -7.50 14.49 -20.73
CA ASP A 8 -8.75 15.21 -20.95
C ASP A 8 -9.53 15.39 -19.65
N ARG A 9 -9.47 14.38 -18.79
CA ARG A 9 -10.10 14.39 -17.47
C ARG A 9 -9.33 13.54 -16.47
N MET A 10 -9.07 14.11 -15.29
CA MET A 10 -8.54 13.38 -14.14
C MET A 10 -9.24 13.86 -12.88
N SER A 11 -10.22 13.10 -12.39
CA SER A 11 -11.04 13.51 -11.25
C SER A 11 -11.04 12.45 -10.14
N TRP A 12 -11.10 12.92 -8.91
CA TRP A 12 -11.25 12.12 -7.71
C TRP A 12 -12.45 12.64 -6.92
N LYS A 13 -13.44 11.80 -6.64
CA LYS A 13 -14.69 12.16 -5.95
C LYS A 13 -15.41 13.39 -6.55
N GLY A 14 -15.35 13.55 -7.86
CA GLY A 14 -15.93 14.68 -8.55
C GLY A 14 -15.04 15.92 -8.67
N GLU A 15 -13.96 16.00 -7.91
CA GLU A 15 -13.01 17.12 -7.98
C GLU A 15 -11.93 16.88 -9.05
N ASN A 16 -11.63 17.91 -9.84
CA ASN A 16 -10.62 17.83 -10.91
C ASN A 16 -9.20 17.93 -10.32
N LEU A 17 -8.47 16.81 -10.33
CA LEU A 17 -7.09 16.75 -9.83
C LEU A 17 -6.11 17.61 -10.63
N LEU A 18 -6.37 17.85 -11.90
CA LEU A 18 -5.49 18.68 -12.75
C LEU A 18 -5.58 20.16 -12.37
N GLY A 19 -6.76 20.61 -11.90
CA GLY A 19 -6.98 22.00 -11.44
C GLY A 19 -6.52 22.27 -10.01
N MET A 20 -6.18 21.25 -9.24
CA MET A 20 -5.73 21.39 -7.86
C MET A 20 -4.32 22.00 -7.78
N SER A 21 -4.08 22.84 -6.76
CA SER A 21 -2.73 23.25 -6.38
C SER A 21 -1.88 22.03 -5.98
N LYS A 22 -0.55 22.17 -6.04
CA LYS A 22 0.36 21.10 -5.61
C LYS A 22 0.11 20.65 -4.16
N GLN A 23 -0.26 21.59 -3.29
CA GLN A 23 -0.53 21.29 -1.88
C GLN A 23 -1.83 20.50 -1.71
N GLN A 24 -2.92 20.91 -2.35
CA GLN A 24 -4.20 20.18 -2.33
C GLN A 24 -4.06 18.76 -2.88
N ARG A 25 -3.39 18.61 -4.03
CA ARG A 25 -3.14 17.30 -4.63
C ARG A 25 -2.31 16.39 -3.72
N ARG A 26 -1.26 16.94 -3.08
CA ARG A 26 -0.43 16.18 -2.12
C ARG A 26 -1.27 15.72 -0.93
N GLU A 27 -2.19 16.54 -0.44
CA GLU A 27 -3.05 16.18 0.69
C GLU A 27 -4.02 15.05 0.34
N VAL A 28 -4.66 15.11 -0.84
CA VAL A 28 -5.51 14.02 -1.35
C VAL A 28 -4.70 12.72 -1.48
N MET A 29 -3.51 12.79 -2.12
CA MET A 29 -2.64 11.63 -2.30
C MET A 29 -2.17 11.04 -0.97
N ARG A 30 -1.87 11.88 0.03
CA ARG A 30 -1.41 11.44 1.34
C ARG A 30 -2.50 10.76 2.16
N ARG A 31 -3.75 11.25 2.08
CA ARG A 31 -4.84 10.81 2.95
C ARG A 31 -5.73 9.73 2.34
N GLU A 32 -5.95 9.82 1.04
CA GLU A 32 -7.01 9.05 0.41
C GLU A 32 -6.52 7.98 -0.55
N ILE A 33 -5.29 8.11 -1.06
CA ILE A 33 -4.72 7.21 -2.05
C ILE A 33 -3.41 6.64 -1.52
N ALA A 34 -3.27 5.33 -1.56
CA ALA A 34 -2.01 4.66 -1.26
C ALA A 34 -1.53 3.85 -2.46
N VAL A 35 -0.21 3.70 -2.57
CA VAL A 35 0.42 2.93 -3.65
C VAL A 35 1.26 1.82 -3.06
N VAL A 36 1.11 0.62 -3.61
CA VAL A 36 1.98 -0.53 -3.34
C VAL A 36 2.75 -0.85 -4.62
N PHE A 37 4.06 -0.68 -4.57
CA PHE A 37 4.95 -0.91 -5.69
C PHE A 37 5.30 -2.39 -5.87
N GLN A 38 5.79 -2.72 -7.04
CA GLN A 38 6.11 -4.06 -7.48
C GLN A 38 7.22 -4.74 -6.67
N ASN A 39 8.26 -3.99 -6.28
CA ASN A 39 9.47 -4.55 -5.66
C ASN A 39 9.67 -4.01 -4.24
N PRO A 40 9.43 -4.84 -3.19
CA PRO A 40 9.64 -4.43 -1.80
C PRO A 40 11.08 -4.02 -1.50
N GLN A 41 12.05 -4.76 -2.04
CA GLN A 41 13.47 -4.51 -1.79
C GLN A 41 13.94 -3.14 -2.31
N ALA A 42 13.35 -2.68 -3.42
CA ALA A 42 13.68 -1.37 -3.99
C ALA A 42 12.89 -0.22 -3.34
N SER A 43 11.78 -0.53 -2.67
CA SER A 43 10.86 0.47 -2.11
C SER A 43 11.05 0.71 -0.62
N LEU A 44 11.60 -0.28 0.10
CA LEU A 44 11.90 -0.19 1.52
C LEU A 44 13.30 0.40 1.75
N ASP A 45 13.46 1.22 2.79
CA ASP A 45 14.76 1.76 3.19
C ASP A 45 15.63 0.64 3.78
N PRO A 46 16.78 0.30 3.15
CA PRO A 46 17.64 -0.76 3.65
C PRO A 46 18.35 -0.42 4.97
N SER A 47 18.38 0.85 5.37
CA SER A 47 19.07 1.34 6.57
C SER A 47 18.18 1.39 7.82
N ALA A 48 16.86 1.26 7.65
CA ALA A 48 15.89 1.28 8.74
C ALA A 48 15.19 -0.07 8.89
N THR A 49 14.79 -0.42 10.11
CA THR A 49 14.01 -1.61 10.38
C THR A 49 12.59 -1.49 9.81
N LEU A 50 11.93 -2.61 9.56
CA LEU A 50 10.55 -2.61 9.07
C LEU A 50 9.58 -1.99 10.07
N GLY A 51 9.87 -2.12 11.36
CA GLY A 51 9.08 -1.49 12.42
C GLY A 51 9.17 0.02 12.39
N GLU A 52 10.38 0.58 12.26
CA GLU A 52 10.61 2.03 12.15
C GLU A 52 9.89 2.60 10.93
N GLN A 53 10.06 2.01 9.75
CA GLN A 53 9.41 2.45 8.52
C GLN A 53 7.88 2.39 8.61
N LEU A 54 7.33 1.33 9.22
CA LEU A 54 5.89 1.21 9.43
C LEU A 54 5.40 2.26 10.43
N GLU A 55 6.11 2.50 11.53
CA GLU A 55 5.76 3.52 12.52
C GLU A 55 5.81 4.93 11.94
N GLU A 56 6.76 5.24 11.05
CA GLU A 56 6.83 6.50 10.31
C GLU A 56 5.65 6.70 9.36
N SER A 57 5.18 5.62 8.75
CA SER A 57 4.03 5.65 7.84
C SER A 57 2.71 5.97 8.55
N ILE A 58 2.66 5.91 9.90
CA ILE A 58 1.45 6.20 10.68
C ILE A 58 1.21 7.72 10.74
N PRO A 59 0.08 8.22 10.20
CA PRO A 59 -0.27 9.62 10.29
C PRO A 59 -0.33 10.11 11.74
N SER A 60 0.22 11.29 11.99
CA SER A 60 0.31 11.86 13.34
C SER A 60 -1.07 12.06 14.01
N GLU A 61 -2.10 12.31 13.22
CA GLU A 61 -3.49 12.45 13.64
C GLU A 61 -4.09 11.17 14.22
N PHE A 62 -3.56 10.01 13.86
CA PHE A 62 -4.01 8.72 14.41
C PHE A 62 -3.33 8.36 15.72
N VAL A 63 -2.29 9.10 16.09
CA VAL A 63 -1.48 8.80 17.28
C VAL A 63 -1.99 9.58 18.48
N LYS A 64 -2.61 8.87 19.45
CA LYS A 64 -3.12 9.44 20.70
C LYS A 64 -2.03 9.51 21.78
N GLY A 65 -2.17 10.48 22.68
CA GLY A 65 -1.32 10.66 23.85
C GLY A 65 -0.83 12.10 24.00
N SER A 66 -0.77 12.58 25.24
CA SER A 66 -0.31 13.94 25.59
C SER A 66 1.22 14.01 25.69
N TRP A 67 1.86 12.91 26.08
CA TRP A 67 3.31 12.79 26.27
C TRP A 67 3.94 11.97 25.15
N PHE A 68 5.22 12.24 24.84
CA PHE A 68 5.90 11.60 23.73
C PHE A 68 5.97 10.07 23.87
N TRP A 69 6.17 9.53 25.10
CA TRP A 69 6.20 8.07 25.33
C TRP A 69 4.82 7.41 25.14
N GLN A 70 3.74 8.10 25.50
CA GLN A 70 2.37 7.60 25.24
C GLN A 70 2.12 7.51 23.73
N ARG A 71 2.55 8.54 22.99
CA ARG A 71 2.45 8.57 21.53
C ARG A 71 3.29 7.47 20.89
N ALA A 72 4.52 7.26 21.34
CA ALA A 72 5.39 6.17 20.87
C ALA A 72 4.76 4.79 21.14
N GLN A 73 4.23 4.56 22.34
CA GLN A 73 3.55 3.31 22.68
C GLN A 73 2.28 3.08 21.84
N HIS A 74 1.49 4.15 21.61
CA HIS A 74 0.30 4.07 20.77
C HIS A 74 0.66 3.79 19.31
N ARG A 75 1.69 4.42 18.77
CA ARG A 75 2.23 4.18 17.42
C ARG A 75 2.62 2.70 17.26
N LYS A 76 3.35 2.15 18.21
CA LYS A 76 3.75 0.74 18.23
C LYS A 76 2.54 -0.21 18.26
N LYS A 77 1.49 0.12 19.02
CA LYS A 77 0.24 -0.66 19.03
C LYS A 77 -0.44 -0.65 17.66
N ILE A 78 -0.50 0.50 16.99
CA ILE A 78 -1.06 0.61 15.63
C ILE A 78 -0.23 -0.23 14.65
N ALA A 79 1.10 -0.13 14.70
CA ALA A 79 1.99 -0.92 13.84
C ALA A 79 1.76 -2.43 14.01
N ILE A 80 1.77 -2.94 15.23
CA ILE A 80 1.51 -4.36 15.54
C ILE A 80 0.13 -4.80 15.03
N SER A 81 -0.90 -4.01 15.30
CA SER A 81 -2.26 -4.31 14.83
C SER A 81 -2.34 -4.38 13.30
N THR A 82 -1.63 -3.47 12.62
CA THR A 82 -1.62 -3.43 11.15
C THR A 82 -0.89 -4.64 10.56
N VAL A 83 0.25 -5.02 11.13
CA VAL A 83 1.02 -6.21 10.73
C VAL A 83 0.19 -7.49 10.87
N HIS A 84 -0.59 -7.62 11.94
CA HIS A 84 -1.52 -8.75 12.10
C HIS A 84 -2.63 -8.76 11.04
N LYS A 85 -3.17 -7.59 10.65
CA LYS A 85 -4.22 -7.49 9.63
C LYS A 85 -3.76 -7.97 8.25
N VAL A 86 -2.49 -7.81 7.93
CA VAL A 86 -1.88 -8.34 6.70
C VAL A 86 -1.40 -9.80 6.83
N GLY A 87 -1.65 -10.44 7.96
CA GLY A 87 -1.42 -11.87 8.16
C GLY A 87 0.02 -12.25 8.54
N ILE A 88 0.80 -11.33 9.09
CA ILE A 88 2.14 -11.61 9.62
C ILE A 88 2.01 -12.06 11.08
N LYS A 89 2.29 -13.35 11.35
CA LYS A 89 2.14 -13.94 12.68
C LYS A 89 3.30 -13.63 13.64
N HIS A 90 4.54 -13.64 13.17
CA HIS A 90 5.74 -13.43 13.99
C HIS A 90 6.19 -11.97 13.98
N HIS A 91 5.26 -11.05 14.30
CA HIS A 91 5.47 -9.61 14.18
C HIS A 91 6.71 -9.10 14.93
N LYS A 92 7.01 -9.60 16.14
CA LYS A 92 8.16 -9.15 16.92
C LYS A 92 9.50 -9.39 16.21
N HIS A 93 9.63 -10.53 15.54
CA HIS A 93 10.83 -10.84 14.77
C HIS A 93 10.96 -9.91 13.56
N TYR A 94 9.91 -9.77 12.76
CA TYR A 94 9.95 -9.00 11.54
C TYR A 94 9.99 -7.48 11.74
N LEU A 95 9.39 -6.95 12.81
CA LEU A 95 9.46 -5.52 13.12
C LEU A 95 10.90 -5.05 13.42
N ASN A 96 11.74 -5.92 13.96
CA ASN A 96 13.14 -5.63 14.25
C ASN A 96 14.10 -6.00 13.09
N ALA A 97 13.57 -6.60 12.02
CA ALA A 97 14.38 -7.00 10.87
C ALA A 97 14.55 -5.86 9.86
N TYR A 98 15.65 -5.89 9.13
CA TYR A 98 15.90 -5.02 7.98
C TYR A 98 15.34 -5.66 6.70
N PRO A 99 15.04 -4.86 5.65
CA PRO A 99 14.49 -5.38 4.39
C PRO A 99 15.27 -6.53 3.76
N HIS A 100 16.58 -6.51 3.84
CA HIS A 100 17.46 -7.56 3.28
C HIS A 100 17.45 -8.87 4.08
N GLN A 101 16.88 -8.88 5.29
CA GLN A 101 16.83 -10.05 6.19
C GLN A 101 15.51 -10.84 6.07
N ILE A 102 14.60 -10.43 5.21
CA ILE A 102 13.27 -11.00 5.14
C ILE A 102 12.97 -11.57 3.74
N PRO A 103 12.10 -12.60 3.65
CA PRO A 103 11.55 -13.06 2.38
C PRO A 103 10.74 -11.99 1.67
N SER A 104 10.70 -12.05 0.33
CA SER A 104 10.01 -11.06 -0.50
C SER A 104 8.51 -10.95 -0.20
N ASP A 105 7.85 -12.06 0.14
CA ASP A 105 6.43 -12.07 0.51
C ASP A 105 6.15 -11.31 1.81
N ILE A 106 7.05 -11.39 2.78
CA ILE A 106 6.98 -10.62 4.02
C ILE A 106 7.18 -9.14 3.72
N GLY A 107 8.17 -8.79 2.89
CA GLY A 107 8.38 -7.42 2.45
C GLY A 107 7.14 -6.83 1.77
N GLN A 108 6.50 -7.59 0.89
CA GLN A 108 5.26 -7.17 0.23
C GLN A 108 4.12 -6.95 1.22
N LYS A 109 3.96 -7.83 2.20
CA LYS A 109 2.97 -7.66 3.28
C LYS A 109 3.25 -6.40 4.11
N PHE A 110 4.52 -6.07 4.37
CA PHE A 110 4.88 -4.82 5.04
C PHE A 110 4.55 -3.59 4.20
N MET A 111 4.82 -3.59 2.89
CA MET A 111 4.41 -2.49 2.02
C MET A 111 2.89 -2.29 2.00
N ILE A 112 2.13 -3.41 1.94
CA ILE A 112 0.67 -3.34 2.06
C ILE A 112 0.27 -2.78 3.44
N ALA A 113 0.93 -3.20 4.53
CA ALA A 113 0.67 -2.67 5.87
C ALA A 113 0.91 -1.15 5.95
N MET A 114 2.03 -0.67 5.41
CA MET A 114 2.36 0.77 5.35
C MET A 114 1.34 1.55 4.54
N ALA A 115 0.90 1.01 3.40
CA ALA A 115 -0.14 1.60 2.58
C ALA A 115 -1.50 1.69 3.32
N LEU A 116 -1.84 0.69 4.12
CA LEU A 116 -3.13 0.61 4.81
C LEU A 116 -3.20 1.40 6.11
N VAL A 117 -2.07 1.78 6.69
CA VAL A 117 -2.04 2.45 7.99
C VAL A 117 -2.65 3.86 7.93
N SER A 118 -2.59 4.52 6.77
CA SER A 118 -3.25 5.80 6.50
C SER A 118 -4.77 5.67 6.27
N GLN A 119 -5.31 4.45 6.25
CA GLN A 119 -6.72 4.14 5.96
C GLN A 119 -7.20 4.74 4.62
N PRO A 120 -6.49 4.47 3.52
CA PRO A 120 -6.83 5.04 2.23
C PRO A 120 -8.18 4.54 1.72
N GLN A 121 -8.77 5.30 0.79
CA GLN A 121 -9.99 4.90 0.08
C GLN A 121 -9.68 4.21 -1.25
N LEU A 122 -8.52 4.50 -1.83
CA LEU A 122 -8.00 3.83 -3.02
C LEU A 122 -6.60 3.28 -2.75
N LEU A 123 -6.42 2.00 -3.06
CA LEU A 123 -5.12 1.35 -3.12
C LEU A 123 -4.76 1.10 -4.58
N ILE A 124 -3.67 1.67 -5.05
CA ILE A 124 -3.08 1.35 -6.35
C ILE A 124 -2.04 0.26 -6.10
N ALA A 125 -2.27 -0.92 -6.62
CA ALA A 125 -1.37 -2.08 -6.49
C ALA A 125 -0.71 -2.36 -7.85
N ASP A 126 0.54 -1.94 -7.98
CA ASP A 126 1.32 -2.07 -9.21
C ASP A 126 2.09 -3.40 -9.19
N ASP A 127 1.57 -4.38 -9.91
CA ASP A 127 2.06 -5.76 -10.06
C ASP A 127 2.54 -6.38 -8.72
N PRO A 128 1.71 -6.36 -7.66
CA PRO A 128 2.13 -6.65 -6.29
C PRO A 128 2.46 -8.12 -6.04
N THR A 129 2.26 -8.98 -7.03
CA THR A 129 2.50 -10.42 -6.95
C THR A 129 3.58 -10.92 -7.91
N ARG A 130 4.29 -9.99 -8.56
CA ARG A 130 5.33 -10.34 -9.54
C ARG A 130 6.48 -11.12 -8.90
N GLY A 131 6.92 -12.18 -9.59
CA GLY A 131 8.05 -12.99 -9.15
C GLY A 131 7.77 -13.85 -7.91
N MET A 132 6.52 -13.93 -7.45
CA MET A 132 6.14 -14.77 -6.31
C MET A 132 5.76 -16.17 -6.74
N GLU A 133 6.01 -17.13 -5.85
CA GLU A 133 5.50 -18.48 -6.00
C GLU A 133 3.95 -18.51 -5.97
N PRO A 134 3.31 -19.49 -6.65
CA PRO A 134 1.85 -19.56 -6.78
C PRO A 134 1.11 -19.53 -5.43
N THR A 135 1.66 -20.21 -4.42
CA THR A 135 1.07 -20.24 -3.07
C THR A 135 1.08 -18.87 -2.38
N THR A 136 2.20 -18.19 -2.44
CA THR A 136 2.40 -16.84 -1.89
C THR A 136 1.54 -15.81 -2.63
N LYS A 137 1.53 -15.88 -3.97
CA LYS A 137 0.66 -15.05 -4.82
C LYS A 137 -0.81 -15.16 -4.42
N THR A 138 -1.30 -16.40 -4.26
CA THR A 138 -2.67 -16.65 -3.81
C THR A 138 -2.96 -16.03 -2.44
N GLN A 139 -2.01 -16.04 -1.52
CA GLN A 139 -2.18 -15.40 -0.21
C GLN A 139 -2.31 -13.88 -0.30
N ILE A 140 -1.50 -13.22 -1.14
CA ILE A 140 -1.57 -11.77 -1.37
C ILE A 140 -2.90 -11.39 -2.04
N LEU A 141 -3.32 -12.11 -3.07
CA LEU A 141 -4.61 -11.86 -3.74
C LEU A 141 -5.79 -12.02 -2.77
N LYS A 142 -5.82 -13.09 -1.97
CA LYS A 142 -6.83 -13.28 -0.91
C LYS A 142 -6.81 -12.15 0.13
N LEU A 143 -5.63 -11.66 0.51
CA LEU A 143 -5.51 -10.52 1.41
C LEU A 143 -6.14 -9.26 0.81
N LEU A 144 -5.80 -8.92 -0.45
CA LEU A 144 -6.34 -7.75 -1.14
C LEU A 144 -7.86 -7.84 -1.31
N THR A 145 -8.37 -9.00 -1.75
CA THR A 145 -9.82 -9.24 -1.88
C THR A 145 -10.54 -9.05 -0.53
N ARG A 146 -10.00 -9.62 0.54
CA ARG A 146 -10.57 -9.44 1.88
C ARG A 146 -10.57 -7.98 2.32
N LEU A 147 -9.50 -7.23 2.05
CA LEU A 147 -9.42 -5.81 2.38
C LEU A 147 -10.45 -4.98 1.60
N ASN A 148 -10.65 -5.27 0.32
CA ASN A 148 -11.70 -4.66 -0.48
C ASN A 148 -13.09 -4.89 0.12
N GLN A 149 -13.41 -6.15 0.47
CA GLN A 149 -14.71 -6.53 1.00
C GLN A 149 -15.00 -5.98 2.40
N THR A 150 -13.97 -5.93 3.28
CA THR A 150 -14.16 -5.59 4.71
C THR A 150 -13.99 -4.12 5.03
N ARG A 151 -13.41 -3.31 4.14
CA ARG A 151 -13.02 -1.92 4.42
C ARG A 151 -13.54 -0.88 3.45
N SER A 152 -14.40 -1.26 2.52
CA SER A 152 -14.84 -0.37 1.42
C SER A 152 -13.64 0.28 0.68
N LEU A 153 -12.52 -0.45 0.63
CA LEU A 153 -11.30 -0.01 -0.03
C LEU A 153 -11.41 -0.30 -1.53
N SER A 154 -11.40 0.73 -2.34
CA SER A 154 -11.27 0.55 -3.80
C SER A 154 -9.83 0.11 -4.13
N ILE A 155 -9.68 -0.84 -5.05
CA ILE A 155 -8.35 -1.31 -5.48
C ILE A 155 -8.23 -1.14 -6.99
N LEU A 156 -7.23 -0.37 -7.42
CA LEU A 156 -6.76 -0.36 -8.80
C LEU A 156 -5.59 -1.35 -8.88
N PHE A 157 -5.88 -2.53 -9.44
CA PHE A 157 -4.91 -3.60 -9.55
C PHE A 157 -4.31 -3.61 -10.96
N VAL A 158 -3.03 -3.32 -11.07
CA VAL A 158 -2.28 -3.36 -12.33
C VAL A 158 -1.46 -4.64 -12.34
N SER A 159 -1.60 -5.46 -13.36
CA SER A 159 -0.82 -6.69 -13.52
C SER A 159 -0.80 -7.16 -14.97
N HIS A 160 0.22 -7.95 -15.30
CA HIS A 160 0.31 -8.70 -16.55
C HIS A 160 -0.29 -10.12 -16.43
N ASP A 161 -0.72 -10.51 -15.22
CA ASP A 161 -1.30 -11.82 -14.95
C ASP A 161 -2.83 -11.77 -15.04
N LEU A 162 -3.35 -12.24 -16.16
CA LEU A 162 -4.79 -12.26 -16.43
C LEU A 162 -5.57 -13.13 -15.43
N LEU A 163 -4.99 -14.23 -14.92
CA LEU A 163 -5.65 -15.08 -13.92
C LEU A 163 -5.76 -14.36 -12.57
N ALA A 164 -4.74 -13.61 -12.17
CA ALA A 164 -4.79 -12.79 -10.96
C ALA A 164 -5.88 -11.72 -11.09
N ILE A 165 -5.93 -11.00 -12.22
CA ILE A 165 -6.95 -9.98 -12.49
C ILE A 165 -8.35 -10.60 -12.46
N ALA A 166 -8.58 -11.68 -13.19
CA ALA A 166 -9.88 -12.36 -13.27
C ALA A 166 -10.37 -12.87 -11.90
N SER A 167 -9.46 -13.23 -11.00
CA SER A 167 -9.81 -13.77 -9.69
C SER A 167 -10.31 -12.72 -8.67
N MET A 168 -10.02 -11.41 -8.89
CA MET A 168 -10.33 -10.38 -7.90
C MET A 168 -11.03 -9.12 -8.45
N SER A 169 -11.02 -8.91 -9.77
CA SER A 169 -11.53 -7.67 -10.37
C SER A 169 -13.01 -7.76 -10.70
N HIS A 170 -13.75 -6.67 -10.47
CA HIS A 170 -15.14 -6.52 -10.91
C HIS A 170 -15.22 -6.01 -12.35
N SER A 171 -14.21 -5.28 -12.80
CA SER A 171 -14.06 -4.77 -14.18
C SER A 171 -12.58 -4.80 -14.56
N MET A 172 -12.31 -4.93 -15.85
CA MET A 172 -10.95 -5.01 -16.39
C MET A 172 -10.85 -4.13 -17.63
N THR A 173 -9.71 -3.44 -17.72
CA THR A 173 -9.29 -2.71 -18.92
C THR A 173 -7.97 -3.29 -19.39
N VAL A 174 -7.88 -3.62 -20.68
CA VAL A 174 -6.65 -4.12 -21.29
C VAL A 174 -5.99 -2.99 -22.06
N LEU A 175 -4.69 -2.77 -21.75
CA LEU A 175 -3.85 -1.79 -22.46
C LEU A 175 -2.93 -2.53 -23.43
N TYR A 176 -3.00 -2.16 -24.69
CA TYR A 176 -2.08 -2.65 -25.73
C TYR A 176 -1.50 -1.47 -26.52
N ALA A 177 -0.18 -1.37 -26.59
CA ALA A 177 0.52 -0.28 -27.27
C ALA A 177 0.04 1.14 -26.87
N GLY A 178 -0.35 1.31 -25.57
CA GLY A 178 -0.84 2.59 -25.06
C GLY A 178 -2.32 2.91 -25.37
N GLN A 179 -3.05 1.97 -25.95
CA GLN A 179 -4.49 2.09 -26.26
C GLN A 179 -5.32 1.09 -25.43
N THR A 180 -6.57 1.43 -25.14
CA THR A 180 -7.56 0.59 -24.43
C THR A 180 -8.57 -0.01 -25.40
#